data_8c8ad2616da352ce4bf429a7e3dd5a5d
#
_entry.id   8c8ad2616da352ce4bf429a7e3dd5a5d
#
_cell.length_a   1.000
_cell.length_b   1.000
_cell.length_c   1.000
_cell.angle_alpha   90.00
_cell.angle_beta   90.00
_cell.angle_gamma   90.00
#
_symmetry.space_group_name_H-M   'P 1'
#
loop_
_entity.id
_entity.type
_entity.pdbx_description
1 polymer ?
#
loop_
_entity_poly.entity_id
_entity_poly.type
_entity_poly.pdbx_seq_one_letter_code
_entity_poly.pdbx_strand_id
1 'polypeptide(L)'
;MSSRRLGRAGIEIPVIGIGSWQTFDVGPEGQDAVNAVLSAALEAGTTLIDSSPMYGRSEERIGAALGSLPGDPLVVTKIWADTAEEGRRQFERHLELYGGPILLEQIHNLRAWRQQLAWLEEERDAGRVQLIGATHYSPGAFDDLADVMRTGRIDVIQIPYNPIEREVERTILPLAEQLDIGVLVMRPFSQRGLIRPVDERALEGLGVGSWPQALLKWILADERVSVVLPATSSPDHARSNAEAGAPPFLDADQRRAVERLAGA
;
A
#
# COMPACT_ATOMS: atom_id res chain seq x y z
N MET A 1 9.38 13.43 4.84
CA MET A 1 8.26 12.68 4.25
C MET A 1 7.26 13.67 3.68
N SER A 2 6.86 13.50 2.41
CA SER A 2 5.74 14.25 1.81
C SER A 2 4.42 13.55 2.09
N SER A 3 3.32 14.30 2.00
CA SER A 3 1.96 13.76 2.05
C SER A 3 1.26 13.99 0.73
N ARG A 4 0.26 13.16 0.42
CA ARG A 4 -0.66 13.34 -0.70
C ARG A 4 -2.09 13.04 -0.26
N ARG A 5 -3.02 13.68 -0.93
CA ARG A 5 -4.45 13.43 -0.74
C ARG A 5 -4.83 12.03 -1.23
N LEU A 6 -5.61 11.31 -0.45
CA LEU A 6 -6.14 10.00 -0.81
C LEU A 6 -7.46 10.16 -1.56
N GLY A 7 -7.36 10.42 -2.86
CA GLY A 7 -8.50 10.61 -3.75
C GLY A 7 -9.51 11.65 -3.26
N ARG A 8 -10.76 11.47 -3.63
CA ARG A 8 -11.88 12.36 -3.24
C ARG A 8 -12.15 12.42 -1.74
N ALA A 9 -11.69 11.45 -0.97
CA ALA A 9 -11.80 11.43 0.49
C ALA A 9 -11.07 12.61 1.15
N GLY A 10 -10.04 13.16 0.48
CA GLY A 10 -9.32 14.33 0.92
C GLY A 10 -8.44 14.11 2.14
N ILE A 11 -8.28 12.87 2.60
CA ILE A 11 -7.42 12.51 3.74
C ILE A 11 -5.97 12.61 3.30
N GLU A 12 -5.16 13.37 4.03
CA GLU A 12 -3.72 13.45 3.80
C GLU A 12 -3.02 12.23 4.39
N ILE A 13 -2.26 11.52 3.55
CA ILE A 13 -1.47 10.35 3.96
C ILE A 13 0.00 10.51 3.54
N PRO A 14 0.96 9.89 4.25
CA PRO A 14 2.34 9.87 3.82
C PRO A 14 2.47 9.12 2.49
N VAL A 15 3.34 9.58 1.60
CA VAL A 15 3.55 8.96 0.27
C VAL A 15 4.24 7.59 0.33
N ILE A 16 4.83 7.24 1.47
CA ILE A 16 5.36 5.91 1.78
C ILE A 16 4.60 5.33 2.96
N GLY A 17 3.98 4.17 2.75
CA GLY A 17 3.42 3.31 3.79
C GLY A 17 4.34 2.11 4.06
N ILE A 18 3.87 1.16 4.86
CA ILE A 18 4.55 -0.11 5.10
C ILE A 18 3.62 -1.28 4.81
N GLY A 19 4.05 -2.18 3.92
CA GLY A 19 3.37 -3.45 3.66
C GLY A 19 3.85 -4.55 4.59
N SER A 20 2.98 -5.50 4.90
CA SER A 20 3.29 -6.60 5.81
C SER A 20 3.45 -7.98 5.14
N TRP A 21 3.17 -8.10 3.85
CA TRP A 21 3.20 -9.37 3.13
C TRP A 21 4.58 -10.02 3.16
N GLN A 22 4.66 -11.29 3.57
CA GLN A 22 5.88 -12.11 3.70
C GLN A 22 6.91 -11.58 4.72
N THR A 23 6.62 -10.50 5.45
CA THR A 23 7.58 -9.90 6.38
C THR A 23 7.12 -10.01 7.83
N PHE A 24 5.81 -9.98 8.10
CA PHE A 24 5.24 -10.03 9.44
C PHE A 24 4.50 -11.34 9.75
N ASP A 25 4.51 -12.32 8.85
CA ASP A 25 4.01 -13.67 9.14
C ASP A 25 5.04 -14.45 9.98
N VAL A 26 5.14 -14.08 11.24
CA VAL A 26 6.08 -14.66 12.22
C VAL A 26 5.34 -15.15 13.45
N GLY A 27 5.94 -16.10 14.16
CA GLY A 27 5.42 -16.54 15.45
C GLY A 27 5.52 -15.46 16.54
N PRO A 28 5.00 -15.73 17.74
CA PRO A 28 5.07 -14.79 18.88
C PRO A 28 6.50 -14.35 19.21
N GLU A 29 7.47 -15.20 19.00
CA GLU A 29 8.91 -14.94 19.18
C GLU A 29 9.45 -13.85 18.24
N GLY A 30 8.78 -13.59 17.11
CA GLY A 30 9.14 -12.54 16.16
C GLY A 30 8.52 -11.18 16.45
N GLN A 31 7.72 -11.03 17.53
CA GLN A 31 6.98 -9.79 17.81
C GLN A 31 7.90 -8.58 17.99
N ASP A 32 9.01 -8.75 18.71
CA ASP A 32 9.97 -7.65 18.96
C ASP A 32 10.60 -7.13 17.67
N ALA A 33 10.86 -8.02 16.69
CA ALA A 33 11.36 -7.63 15.39
C ALA A 33 10.31 -6.83 14.60
N VAL A 34 9.04 -7.24 14.63
CA VAL A 34 7.94 -6.48 14.02
C VAL A 34 7.78 -5.11 14.67
N ASN A 35 7.80 -5.04 16.00
CA ASN A 35 7.73 -3.79 16.76
C ASN A 35 8.87 -2.84 16.36
N ALA A 36 10.10 -3.35 16.24
CA ALA A 36 11.25 -2.54 15.85
C ALA A 36 11.12 -1.96 14.44
N VAL A 37 10.59 -2.75 13.48
CA VAL A 37 10.34 -2.27 12.10
C VAL A 37 9.25 -1.21 12.08
N LEU A 38 8.13 -1.44 12.75
CA LEU A 38 7.01 -0.49 12.81
C LEU A 38 7.41 0.80 13.52
N SER A 39 8.13 0.73 14.65
CA SER A 39 8.64 1.92 15.35
C SER A 39 9.56 2.74 14.45
N ALA A 40 10.51 2.09 13.78
CA ALA A 40 11.42 2.75 12.85
C ALA A 40 10.70 3.44 11.68
N ALA A 41 9.66 2.80 11.14
CA ALA A 41 8.82 3.37 10.09
C ALA A 41 8.05 4.61 10.56
N LEU A 42 7.39 4.50 11.72
CA LEU A 42 6.61 5.60 12.29
C LEU A 42 7.49 6.80 12.68
N GLU A 43 8.64 6.56 13.31
CA GLU A 43 9.64 7.59 13.61
C GLU A 43 10.14 8.33 12.37
N ALA A 44 10.20 7.63 11.22
CA ALA A 44 10.56 8.21 9.93
C ALA A 44 9.37 8.87 9.18
N GLY A 45 8.18 8.91 9.79
CA GLY A 45 6.97 9.54 9.26
C GLY A 45 6.11 8.63 8.37
N THR A 46 6.37 7.32 8.34
CA THR A 46 5.54 6.32 7.64
C THR A 46 4.44 5.85 8.58
N THR A 47 3.30 6.53 8.57
CA THR A 47 2.20 6.24 9.51
C THR A 47 1.16 5.27 8.98
N LEU A 48 1.17 4.92 7.68
CA LEU A 48 0.21 4.01 7.08
C LEU A 48 0.74 2.59 7.02
N ILE A 49 0.00 1.64 7.61
CA ILE A 49 0.34 0.21 7.71
C ILE A 49 -0.68 -0.61 6.91
N ASP A 50 -0.23 -1.39 5.91
CA ASP A 50 -1.10 -2.24 5.06
C ASP A 50 -0.94 -3.71 5.42
N SER A 51 -2.08 -4.39 5.60
CA SER A 51 -2.13 -5.83 5.87
C SER A 51 -3.27 -6.55 5.12
N SER A 52 -3.48 -7.83 5.43
CA SER A 52 -4.58 -8.65 4.93
C SER A 52 -4.70 -9.96 5.71
N PRO A 53 -5.88 -10.53 5.89
CA PRO A 53 -6.08 -11.88 6.44
C PRO A 53 -5.31 -12.97 5.68
N MET A 54 -5.05 -12.75 4.38
CA MET A 54 -4.27 -13.66 3.54
C MET A 54 -2.76 -13.68 3.90
N TYR A 55 -2.27 -12.75 4.72
CA TYR A 55 -0.84 -12.61 5.03
C TYR A 55 -0.43 -13.36 6.30
N GLY A 56 -1.05 -14.50 6.56
CA GLY A 56 -0.74 -15.33 7.73
C GLY A 56 -1.06 -14.62 9.03
N ARG A 57 -0.07 -14.50 9.92
CA ARG A 57 -0.20 -13.85 11.24
C ARG A 57 0.07 -12.36 11.24
N SER A 58 0.29 -11.75 10.08
CA SER A 58 0.69 -10.33 9.99
C SER A 58 -0.26 -9.40 10.71
N GLU A 59 -1.58 -9.60 10.60
CA GLU A 59 -2.58 -8.78 11.29
C GLU A 59 -2.50 -8.90 12.81
N GLU A 60 -2.29 -10.11 13.33
CA GLU A 60 -2.09 -10.35 14.78
C GLU A 60 -0.84 -9.66 15.30
N ARG A 61 0.24 -9.69 14.51
CA ARG A 61 1.52 -9.02 14.88
C ARG A 61 1.37 -7.51 14.89
N ILE A 62 0.66 -6.95 13.91
CA ILE A 62 0.36 -5.51 13.86
C ILE A 62 -0.53 -5.13 15.04
N GLY A 63 -1.66 -5.82 15.24
CA GLY A 63 -2.57 -5.55 16.36
C GLY A 63 -1.86 -5.57 17.73
N ALA A 64 -1.00 -6.57 17.96
CA ALA A 64 -0.20 -6.66 19.18
C ALA A 64 0.82 -5.52 19.34
N ALA A 65 1.29 -4.94 18.23
CA ALA A 65 2.23 -3.82 18.25
C ALA A 65 1.57 -2.47 18.56
N LEU A 66 0.33 -2.23 18.07
CA LEU A 66 -0.31 -0.90 18.07
C LEU A 66 -0.29 -0.19 19.43
N GLY A 67 -0.56 -0.93 20.51
CA GLY A 67 -0.57 -0.36 21.88
C GLY A 67 0.79 0.15 22.40
N SER A 68 1.90 -0.21 21.73
CA SER A 68 3.26 0.18 22.11
C SER A 68 3.94 1.09 21.08
N LEU A 69 3.31 1.34 19.94
CA LEU A 69 3.88 2.17 18.88
C LEU A 69 3.75 3.67 19.18
N PRO A 70 4.69 4.50 18.73
CA PRO A 70 4.56 5.95 18.84
C PRO A 70 3.50 6.49 17.88
N GLY A 71 2.75 7.51 18.31
CA GLY A 71 1.76 8.21 17.48
C GLY A 71 0.50 7.39 17.20
N ASP A 72 -0.25 7.79 16.16
CA ASP A 72 -1.50 7.19 15.76
C ASP A 72 -1.35 6.55 14.37
N PRO A 73 -0.90 5.29 14.26
CA PRO A 73 -0.77 4.63 12.97
C PRO A 73 -2.11 4.42 12.30
N LEU A 74 -2.15 4.64 11.00
CA LEU A 74 -3.31 4.42 10.14
C LEU A 74 -3.26 2.99 9.59
N VAL A 75 -4.17 2.13 10.02
CA VAL A 75 -4.22 0.76 9.53
C VAL A 75 -5.18 0.67 8.34
N VAL A 76 -4.71 0.06 7.27
CA VAL A 76 -5.51 -0.34 6.12
C VAL A 76 -5.40 -1.85 5.94
N THR A 77 -6.53 -2.50 5.72
CA THR A 77 -6.57 -3.96 5.58
C THR A 77 -7.55 -4.41 4.50
N LYS A 78 -7.87 -5.70 4.43
CA LYS A 78 -8.60 -6.26 3.30
C LYS A 78 -9.55 -7.36 3.74
N ILE A 79 -10.70 -7.47 3.07
CA ILE A 79 -11.57 -8.64 3.15
C ILE A 79 -11.14 -9.67 2.10
N TRP A 80 -10.78 -10.85 2.53
CA TRP A 80 -10.43 -11.98 1.67
C TRP A 80 -11.39 -13.15 1.89
N ALA A 81 -12.62 -12.99 1.40
CA ALA A 81 -13.72 -13.90 1.64
C ALA A 81 -14.58 -14.09 0.39
N ASP A 82 -15.13 -15.29 0.22
CA ASP A 82 -16.02 -15.63 -0.90
C ASP A 82 -17.50 -15.40 -0.58
N THR A 83 -17.84 -15.14 0.69
CA THR A 83 -19.20 -14.86 1.13
C THR A 83 -19.25 -13.60 2.00
N ALA A 84 -20.40 -12.94 2.03
CA ALA A 84 -20.61 -11.78 2.90
C ALA A 84 -20.50 -12.15 4.40
N GLU A 85 -20.96 -13.33 4.77
CA GLU A 85 -20.90 -13.81 6.17
C GLU A 85 -19.44 -13.94 6.64
N GLU A 86 -18.59 -14.57 5.84
CA GLU A 86 -17.16 -14.69 6.16
C GLU A 86 -16.48 -13.32 6.16
N GLY A 87 -16.82 -12.45 5.18
CA GLY A 87 -16.29 -11.09 5.12
C GLY A 87 -16.63 -10.28 6.39
N ARG A 88 -17.88 -10.34 6.86
CA ARG A 88 -18.27 -9.70 8.12
C ARG A 88 -17.50 -10.25 9.33
N ARG A 89 -17.25 -11.57 9.40
CA ARG A 89 -16.43 -12.15 10.48
C ARG A 89 -14.98 -11.64 10.44
N GLN A 90 -14.38 -11.50 9.26
CA GLN A 90 -13.05 -10.92 9.13
C GLN A 90 -13.07 -9.46 9.57
N PHE A 91 -14.05 -8.67 9.17
CA PHE A 91 -14.19 -7.27 9.55
C PHE A 91 -14.33 -7.07 11.07
N GLU A 92 -15.19 -7.85 11.74
CA GLU A 92 -15.29 -7.79 13.20
C GLU A 92 -13.95 -8.12 13.88
N ARG A 93 -13.21 -9.10 13.35
CA ARG A 93 -11.87 -9.40 13.84
C ARG A 93 -10.89 -8.22 13.62
N HIS A 94 -10.99 -7.50 12.52
CA HIS A 94 -10.14 -6.30 12.29
C HIS A 94 -10.41 -5.23 13.33
N LEU A 95 -11.68 -4.96 13.64
CA LEU A 95 -12.06 -4.01 14.69
C LEU A 95 -11.50 -4.41 16.06
N GLU A 96 -11.54 -5.68 16.38
CA GLU A 96 -10.96 -6.22 17.63
C GLU A 96 -9.43 -6.08 17.64
N LEU A 97 -8.75 -6.49 16.56
CA LEU A 97 -7.29 -6.45 16.47
C LEU A 97 -6.72 -5.04 16.50
N TYR A 98 -7.39 -4.09 15.86
CA TYR A 98 -6.89 -2.73 15.70
C TYR A 98 -7.51 -1.72 16.68
N GLY A 99 -8.46 -2.18 17.50
CA GLY A 99 -9.00 -1.42 18.63
C GLY A 99 -9.93 -0.28 18.25
N GLY A 100 -10.57 -0.32 17.08
CA GLY A 100 -11.50 0.72 16.67
C GLY A 100 -11.78 0.77 15.17
N PRO A 101 -12.37 1.86 14.69
CA PRO A 101 -12.71 2.03 13.29
C PRO A 101 -11.50 1.90 12.36
N ILE A 102 -11.71 1.27 11.21
CA ILE A 102 -10.70 1.04 10.18
C ILE A 102 -10.66 2.25 9.22
N LEU A 103 -9.46 2.73 8.89
CA LEU A 103 -9.34 3.81 7.89
C LEU A 103 -9.81 3.34 6.51
N LEU A 104 -9.33 2.20 6.04
CA LEU A 104 -9.61 1.67 4.71
C LEU A 104 -9.74 0.16 4.75
N GLU A 105 -10.92 -0.33 4.39
CA GLU A 105 -11.19 -1.75 4.17
C GLU A 105 -11.28 -2.03 2.69
N GLN A 106 -10.50 -2.99 2.19
CA GLN A 106 -10.37 -3.25 0.76
C GLN A 106 -10.90 -4.63 0.40
N ILE A 107 -11.61 -4.75 -0.71
CA ILE A 107 -12.03 -6.05 -1.27
C ILE A 107 -10.82 -6.66 -1.98
N HIS A 108 -10.23 -7.70 -1.36
CA HIS A 108 -8.98 -8.32 -1.83
C HIS A 108 -9.20 -9.15 -3.09
N ASN A 109 -8.48 -8.80 -4.17
CA ASN A 109 -8.56 -9.47 -5.47
C ASN A 109 -9.99 -9.60 -6.01
N LEU A 110 -10.82 -8.60 -5.76
CA LEU A 110 -12.24 -8.53 -6.19
C LEU A 110 -13.10 -9.72 -5.76
N ARG A 111 -12.68 -10.48 -4.70
CA ARG A 111 -13.43 -11.67 -4.25
C ARG A 111 -14.83 -11.29 -3.78
N ALA A 112 -15.83 -11.89 -4.41
CA ALA A 112 -17.25 -11.63 -4.14
C ALA A 112 -17.60 -10.14 -4.00
N TRP A 113 -16.95 -9.26 -4.77
CA TRP A 113 -16.96 -7.82 -4.56
C TRP A 113 -18.38 -7.22 -4.47
N ARG A 114 -19.34 -7.72 -5.25
CA ARG A 114 -20.73 -7.23 -5.20
C ARG A 114 -21.39 -7.48 -3.85
N GLN A 115 -21.08 -8.63 -3.22
CA GLN A 115 -21.61 -8.98 -1.90
C GLN A 115 -20.87 -8.20 -0.80
N GLN A 116 -19.54 -8.11 -0.90
CA GLN A 116 -18.74 -7.42 0.10
C GLN A 116 -19.06 -5.91 0.11
N LEU A 117 -19.17 -5.30 -1.04
CA LEU A 117 -19.41 -3.86 -1.15
C LEU A 117 -20.74 -3.42 -0.52
N ALA A 118 -21.79 -4.23 -0.65
CA ALA A 118 -23.11 -3.90 -0.14
C ALA A 118 -23.11 -3.69 1.39
N TRP A 119 -22.46 -4.58 2.14
CA TRP A 119 -22.43 -4.45 3.60
C TRP A 119 -21.29 -3.53 4.09
N LEU A 120 -20.19 -3.39 3.35
CA LEU A 120 -19.15 -2.43 3.69
C LEU A 120 -19.68 -0.98 3.65
N GLU A 121 -20.63 -0.69 2.77
CA GLU A 121 -21.31 0.61 2.76
C GLU A 121 -22.14 0.82 4.05
N GLU A 122 -22.82 -0.21 4.54
CA GLU A 122 -23.52 -0.16 5.84
C GLU A 122 -22.54 0.12 6.99
N GLU A 123 -21.35 -0.51 6.97
CA GLU A 123 -20.30 -0.30 7.97
C GLU A 123 -19.70 1.11 7.89
N ARG A 124 -19.55 1.64 6.68
CA ARG A 124 -19.13 3.03 6.47
C ARG A 124 -20.15 4.01 7.01
N ASP A 125 -21.42 3.81 6.71
CA ASP A 125 -22.51 4.65 7.22
C ASP A 125 -22.62 4.59 8.75
N ALA A 126 -22.28 3.45 9.36
CA ALA A 126 -22.18 3.27 10.80
C ALA A 126 -20.89 3.87 11.42
N GLY A 127 -19.96 4.39 10.61
CA GLY A 127 -18.70 4.97 11.07
C GLY A 127 -17.66 3.96 11.54
N ARG A 128 -17.82 2.66 11.23
CA ARG A 128 -16.88 1.62 11.60
C ARG A 128 -15.73 1.44 10.59
N VAL A 129 -15.92 1.90 9.36
CA VAL A 129 -14.87 2.07 8.35
C VAL A 129 -15.02 3.45 7.70
N GLN A 130 -13.91 4.10 7.36
CA GLN A 130 -13.99 5.42 6.74
C GLN A 130 -14.04 5.32 5.21
N LEU A 131 -13.20 4.47 4.62
CA LEU A 131 -13.03 4.33 3.17
C LEU A 131 -13.19 2.86 2.76
N ILE A 132 -13.73 2.67 1.55
CA ILE A 132 -13.85 1.36 0.92
C ILE A 132 -12.92 1.31 -0.29
N GLY A 133 -12.16 0.21 -0.40
CA GLY A 133 -11.26 0.01 -1.53
C GLY A 133 -11.47 -1.32 -2.24
N ALA A 134 -10.75 -1.47 -3.37
CA ALA A 134 -10.65 -2.72 -4.09
C ALA A 134 -9.21 -2.95 -4.57
N THR A 135 -8.78 -4.20 -4.59
CA THR A 135 -7.43 -4.55 -5.03
C THR A 135 -7.43 -5.60 -6.11
N HIS A 136 -6.49 -5.55 -7.03
CA HIS A 136 -6.12 -6.70 -7.82
C HIS A 136 -4.67 -6.61 -8.28
N TYR A 137 -3.96 -7.76 -8.23
CA TYR A 137 -2.53 -7.81 -8.59
C TYR A 137 -2.28 -8.21 -10.04
N SER A 138 -3.27 -8.77 -10.73
CA SER A 138 -3.10 -9.32 -12.08
C SER A 138 -3.64 -8.39 -13.16
N PRO A 139 -2.87 -8.08 -14.21
CA PRO A 139 -3.34 -7.30 -15.34
C PRO A 139 -4.59 -7.88 -16.03
N GLY A 140 -4.76 -9.21 -16.01
CA GLY A 140 -5.93 -9.87 -16.60
C GLY A 140 -7.26 -9.56 -15.90
N ALA A 141 -7.24 -8.94 -14.71
CA ALA A 141 -8.43 -8.52 -13.98
C ALA A 141 -8.63 -7.00 -13.98
N PHE A 142 -7.84 -6.24 -14.74
CA PHE A 142 -7.96 -4.79 -14.74
C PHE A 142 -9.24 -4.27 -15.38
N ASP A 143 -9.84 -5.02 -16.31
CA ASP A 143 -11.16 -4.67 -16.83
C ASP A 143 -12.23 -4.80 -15.73
N ASP A 144 -12.22 -5.88 -14.96
CA ASP A 144 -13.12 -6.06 -13.81
C ASP A 144 -12.89 -4.99 -12.74
N LEU A 145 -11.62 -4.64 -12.45
CA LEU A 145 -11.28 -3.56 -11.52
C LEU A 145 -11.81 -2.21 -12.02
N ALA A 146 -11.66 -1.92 -13.30
CA ALA A 146 -12.19 -0.69 -13.91
C ALA A 146 -13.72 -0.63 -13.82
N ASP A 147 -14.42 -1.77 -13.95
CA ASP A 147 -15.87 -1.83 -13.76
C ASP A 147 -16.27 -1.52 -12.31
N VAL A 148 -15.54 -2.05 -11.33
CA VAL A 148 -15.75 -1.69 -9.91
C VAL A 148 -15.52 -0.20 -9.69
N MET A 149 -14.44 0.39 -10.24
CA MET A 149 -14.16 1.83 -10.15
C MET A 149 -15.30 2.68 -10.70
N ARG A 150 -15.85 2.30 -11.87
CA ARG A 150 -16.96 3.01 -12.52
C ARG A 150 -18.28 2.97 -11.74
N THR A 151 -18.42 2.05 -10.78
CA THR A 151 -19.59 2.06 -9.89
C THR A 151 -19.69 3.32 -9.04
N GLY A 152 -18.57 4.02 -8.82
CA GLY A 152 -18.49 5.18 -7.92
C GLY A 152 -18.62 4.86 -6.43
N ARG A 153 -18.58 3.56 -6.07
CA ARG A 153 -18.85 3.07 -4.71
C ARG A 153 -17.57 2.83 -3.88
N ILE A 154 -16.40 2.86 -4.52
CA ILE A 154 -15.09 2.73 -3.85
C ILE A 154 -14.33 4.05 -3.88
N ASP A 155 -13.48 4.27 -2.90
CA ASP A 155 -12.69 5.48 -2.70
C ASP A 155 -11.22 5.28 -3.08
N VAL A 156 -10.75 4.03 -3.04
CA VAL A 156 -9.34 3.67 -3.17
C VAL A 156 -9.17 2.38 -3.97
N ILE A 157 -8.09 2.31 -4.75
CA ILE A 157 -7.62 1.07 -5.37
C ILE A 157 -6.20 0.73 -4.91
N GLN A 158 -5.85 -0.57 -4.88
CA GLN A 158 -4.48 -1.02 -4.66
C GLN A 158 -4.04 -1.93 -5.81
N ILE A 159 -2.96 -1.54 -6.48
CA ILE A 159 -2.48 -2.12 -7.74
C ILE A 159 -0.96 -2.30 -7.74
N PRO A 160 -0.39 -3.27 -8.50
CA PRO A 160 1.03 -3.32 -8.74
C PRO A 160 1.46 -2.20 -9.70
N TYR A 161 2.56 -1.53 -9.37
CA TYR A 161 3.18 -0.56 -10.26
C TYR A 161 4.67 -0.42 -9.95
N ASN A 162 5.51 -0.62 -10.94
CA ASN A 162 6.95 -0.47 -10.87
C ASN A 162 7.53 -0.37 -12.30
N PRO A 163 8.82 -0.11 -12.50
CA PRO A 163 9.38 0.10 -13.84
C PRO A 163 9.13 -1.02 -14.85
N ILE A 164 8.89 -2.28 -14.42
CA ILE A 164 8.66 -3.43 -15.32
C ILE A 164 7.22 -3.96 -15.30
N GLU A 165 6.35 -3.47 -14.41
CA GLU A 165 4.92 -3.79 -14.33
C GLU A 165 4.12 -2.48 -14.50
N ARG A 166 3.84 -2.09 -15.75
CA ARG A 166 3.31 -0.77 -16.13
C ARG A 166 1.93 -0.81 -16.79
N GLU A 167 1.27 -1.95 -16.85
CA GLU A 167 -0.02 -2.12 -17.52
C GLU A 167 -1.09 -1.17 -17.00
N VAL A 168 -1.00 -0.79 -15.73
CA VAL A 168 -1.92 0.16 -15.07
C VAL A 168 -1.91 1.56 -15.69
N GLU A 169 -0.82 1.94 -16.37
CA GLU A 169 -0.68 3.27 -17.02
C GLU A 169 -1.68 3.46 -18.17
N ARG A 170 -2.13 2.37 -18.78
CA ARG A 170 -3.01 2.42 -19.98
C ARG A 170 -4.46 2.75 -19.65
N THR A 171 -4.97 2.22 -18.54
CA THR A 171 -6.40 2.30 -18.21
C THR A 171 -6.64 2.67 -16.77
N ILE A 172 -5.98 2.01 -15.82
CA ILE A 172 -6.33 2.10 -14.40
C ILE A 172 -5.94 3.45 -13.80
N LEU A 173 -4.70 3.91 -14.01
CA LEU A 173 -4.26 5.21 -13.50
C LEU A 173 -5.03 6.39 -14.12
N PRO A 174 -5.27 6.44 -15.46
CA PRO A 174 -6.11 7.49 -16.04
C PRO A 174 -7.55 7.47 -15.51
N LEU A 175 -8.13 6.28 -15.30
CA LEU A 175 -9.47 6.16 -14.76
C LEU A 175 -9.53 6.57 -13.26
N ALA A 176 -8.50 6.25 -12.47
CA ALA A 176 -8.41 6.67 -11.08
C ALA A 176 -8.34 8.20 -10.97
N GLU A 177 -7.55 8.85 -11.82
CA GLU A 177 -7.46 10.30 -11.92
C GLU A 177 -8.82 10.93 -12.31
N GLN A 178 -9.47 10.39 -13.35
CA GLN A 178 -10.78 10.88 -13.80
C GLN A 178 -11.87 10.79 -12.71
N LEU A 179 -11.82 9.73 -11.90
CA LEU A 179 -12.83 9.45 -10.86
C LEU A 179 -12.43 9.98 -9.48
N ASP A 180 -11.27 10.62 -9.36
CA ASP A 180 -10.67 11.08 -8.10
C ASP A 180 -10.58 9.93 -7.06
N ILE A 181 -10.12 8.75 -7.49
CA ILE A 181 -9.91 7.55 -6.66
C ILE A 181 -8.45 7.53 -6.19
N GLY A 182 -8.24 7.30 -4.89
CA GLY A 182 -6.89 7.16 -4.31
C GLY A 182 -6.18 5.89 -4.81
N VAL A 183 -4.86 5.98 -5.02
CA VAL A 183 -4.07 4.88 -5.56
C VAL A 183 -2.99 4.46 -4.57
N LEU A 184 -3.11 3.23 -4.05
CA LEU A 184 -2.08 2.54 -3.29
C LEU A 184 -1.28 1.64 -4.25
N VAL A 185 0.04 1.70 -4.17
CA VAL A 185 0.91 0.87 -5.00
C VAL A 185 1.53 -0.25 -4.18
N MET A 186 1.19 -1.49 -4.55
CA MET A 186 1.83 -2.70 -4.05
C MET A 186 2.95 -3.17 -5.00
N ARG A 187 3.81 -4.09 -4.53
CA ARG A 187 4.92 -4.68 -5.31
C ARG A 187 5.88 -3.67 -5.93
N PRO A 188 6.30 -2.63 -5.20
CA PRO A 188 7.21 -1.62 -5.76
C PRO A 188 8.54 -2.21 -6.25
N PHE A 189 8.90 -3.38 -5.75
CA PHE A 189 10.14 -4.10 -6.07
C PHE A 189 9.89 -5.39 -6.89
N SER A 190 8.72 -5.54 -7.53
CA SER A 190 8.36 -6.74 -8.31
C SER A 190 8.66 -8.04 -7.54
N GLN A 191 8.14 -8.17 -6.30
CA GLN A 191 8.39 -9.31 -5.42
C GLN A 191 9.89 -9.62 -5.21
N ARG A 192 10.73 -8.59 -5.11
CA ARG A 192 12.20 -8.61 -5.06
C ARG A 192 12.91 -8.84 -6.40
N GLY A 193 12.21 -9.04 -7.50
CA GLY A 193 12.82 -9.19 -8.82
C GLY A 193 13.67 -8.00 -9.25
N LEU A 194 13.36 -6.80 -8.73
CA LEU A 194 14.12 -5.57 -8.98
C LEU A 194 15.23 -5.30 -7.96
N ILE A 195 15.30 -6.04 -6.84
CA ILE A 195 16.33 -5.82 -5.82
C ILE A 195 17.63 -6.47 -6.24
N ARG A 196 18.57 -5.66 -6.71
CA ARG A 196 19.88 -6.07 -7.21
C ARG A 196 20.93 -4.98 -7.01
N PRO A 197 22.22 -5.29 -7.02
CA PRO A 197 23.26 -4.26 -7.06
C PRO A 197 23.15 -3.39 -8.31
N VAL A 198 23.33 -2.09 -8.14
CA VAL A 198 23.40 -1.09 -9.22
C VAL A 198 24.65 -0.24 -8.98
N ASP A 199 25.27 0.23 -10.05
CA ASP A 199 26.46 1.10 -9.98
C ASP A 199 26.16 2.37 -9.15
N GLU A 200 27.02 2.65 -8.18
CA GLU A 200 26.89 3.82 -7.30
C GLU A 200 26.84 5.14 -8.08
N ARG A 201 27.62 5.26 -9.17
CA ARG A 201 27.60 6.45 -10.04
C ARG A 201 26.24 6.68 -10.69
N ALA A 202 25.51 5.61 -11.02
CA ALA A 202 24.17 5.71 -11.54
C ALA A 202 23.20 6.24 -10.46
N LEU A 203 23.39 5.84 -9.20
CA LEU A 203 22.59 6.32 -8.07
C LEU A 203 22.88 7.80 -7.75
N GLU A 204 24.14 8.22 -7.79
CA GLU A 204 24.52 9.63 -7.62
C GLU A 204 23.81 10.53 -8.65
N GLY A 205 23.78 10.12 -9.91
CA GLY A 205 23.08 10.85 -10.97
C GLY A 205 21.56 10.95 -10.77
N LEU A 206 20.97 10.04 -9.97
CA LEU A 206 19.57 10.07 -9.58
C LEU A 206 19.30 10.85 -8.28
N GLY A 207 20.35 11.23 -7.55
CA GLY A 207 20.23 11.91 -6.27
C GLY A 207 19.61 11.03 -5.17
N VAL A 208 19.90 9.75 -5.18
CA VAL A 208 19.37 8.76 -4.21
C VAL A 208 20.48 7.97 -3.54
N GLY A 209 20.27 7.55 -2.31
CA GLY A 209 21.24 6.78 -1.52
C GLY A 209 21.22 5.28 -1.81
N SER A 210 20.20 4.76 -2.51
CA SER A 210 20.09 3.33 -2.79
C SER A 210 19.19 3.03 -3.98
N TRP A 211 19.36 1.84 -4.55
CA TRP A 211 18.51 1.39 -5.66
C TRP A 211 17.03 1.23 -5.27
N PRO A 212 16.66 0.67 -4.10
CA PRO A 212 15.28 0.71 -3.63
C PRO A 212 14.68 2.12 -3.56
N GLN A 213 15.44 3.11 -3.10
CA GLN A 213 14.96 4.51 -3.11
C GLN A 213 14.71 5.02 -4.53
N ALA A 214 15.57 4.68 -5.52
CA ALA A 214 15.33 5.02 -6.92
C ALA A 214 14.02 4.45 -7.44
N LEU A 215 13.74 3.17 -7.14
CA LEU A 215 12.49 2.50 -7.53
C LEU A 215 11.26 3.14 -6.88
N LEU A 216 11.31 3.47 -5.60
CA LEU A 216 10.22 4.16 -4.89
C LEU A 216 9.99 5.56 -5.46
N LYS A 217 11.05 6.35 -5.68
CA LYS A 217 10.95 7.68 -6.29
C LYS A 217 10.46 7.63 -7.74
N TRP A 218 10.78 6.57 -8.49
CA TRP A 218 10.24 6.37 -9.82
C TRP A 218 8.71 6.24 -9.81
N ILE A 219 8.16 5.50 -8.86
CA ILE A 219 6.72 5.35 -8.68
C ILE A 219 6.10 6.68 -8.23
N LEU A 220 6.71 7.34 -7.25
CA LEU A 220 6.21 8.60 -6.68
C LEU A 220 6.32 9.80 -7.65
N ALA A 221 7.12 9.69 -8.71
CA ALA A 221 7.16 10.69 -9.78
C ALA A 221 5.86 10.70 -10.62
N ASP A 222 5.01 9.67 -10.51
CA ASP A 222 3.65 9.68 -11.02
C ASP A 222 2.72 10.29 -9.95
N GLU A 223 2.20 11.49 -10.21
CA GLU A 223 1.38 12.24 -9.25
C GLU A 223 0.01 11.59 -8.97
N ARG A 224 -0.42 10.66 -9.82
CA ARG A 224 -1.66 9.87 -9.61
C ARG A 224 -1.53 8.84 -8.49
N VAL A 225 -0.31 8.49 -8.09
CA VAL A 225 -0.04 7.58 -6.98
C VAL A 225 -0.16 8.34 -5.65
N SER A 226 -1.03 7.88 -4.74
CA SER A 226 -1.18 8.47 -3.40
C SER A 226 -0.11 7.96 -2.45
N VAL A 227 0.11 6.64 -2.39
CA VAL A 227 1.09 6.02 -1.48
C VAL A 227 1.70 4.75 -2.09
N VAL A 228 2.96 4.48 -1.76
CA VAL A 228 3.68 3.25 -2.12
C VAL A 228 3.90 2.40 -0.87
N LEU A 229 3.71 1.09 -0.97
CA LEU A 229 3.71 0.13 0.13
C LEU A 229 4.89 -0.87 0.03
N PRO A 230 6.14 -0.46 0.29
CA PRO A 230 7.24 -1.40 0.42
C PRO A 230 7.08 -2.26 1.68
N ALA A 231 7.42 -3.55 1.59
CA ALA A 231 7.47 -4.46 2.71
C ALA A 231 8.92 -4.76 3.10
N THR A 232 9.22 -4.78 4.40
CA THR A 232 10.55 -5.09 4.92
C THR A 232 10.48 -5.70 6.32
N SER A 233 11.49 -6.52 6.66
CA SER A 233 11.74 -7.03 8.01
C SER A 233 12.92 -6.34 8.69
N SER A 234 13.48 -5.27 8.09
CA SER A 234 14.62 -4.51 8.62
C SER A 234 14.22 -3.10 9.00
N PRO A 235 14.47 -2.66 10.26
CA PRO A 235 14.26 -1.27 10.68
C PRO A 235 15.03 -0.25 9.83
N ASP A 236 16.27 -0.58 9.41
CA ASP A 236 17.08 0.30 8.59
C ASP A 236 16.51 0.46 7.17
N HIS A 237 16.00 -0.63 6.59
CA HIS A 237 15.29 -0.55 5.31
C HIS A 237 13.98 0.25 5.44
N ALA A 238 13.28 0.18 6.58
CA ALA A 238 12.08 0.98 6.81
C ALA A 238 12.41 2.48 6.79
N ARG A 239 13.48 2.89 7.49
CA ARG A 239 13.99 4.28 7.46
C ARG A 239 14.42 4.70 6.06
N SER A 240 15.22 3.87 5.38
CA SER A 240 15.70 4.16 4.03
C SER A 240 14.55 4.28 3.00
N ASN A 241 13.51 3.44 3.12
CA ASN A 241 12.31 3.55 2.27
C ASN A 241 11.57 4.86 2.54
N ALA A 242 11.44 5.27 3.80
CA ALA A 242 10.78 6.52 4.18
C ALA A 242 11.49 7.76 3.59
N GLU A 243 12.82 7.74 3.49
CA GLU A 243 13.60 8.83 2.88
C GLU A 243 13.22 9.05 1.40
N ALA A 244 12.83 7.99 0.68
CA ALA A 244 12.35 8.12 -0.70
C ALA A 244 11.10 8.99 -0.82
N GLY A 245 10.33 9.14 0.24
CA GLY A 245 9.15 10.01 0.32
C GLY A 245 9.47 11.50 0.46
N ALA A 246 10.74 11.89 0.51
CA ALA A 246 11.14 13.30 0.52
C ALA A 246 11.40 13.81 -0.90
N PRO A 247 10.95 15.05 -1.26
CA PRO A 247 11.27 15.63 -2.55
C PRO A 247 12.79 16.00 -2.65
N PRO A 248 13.32 16.23 -3.85
CA PRO A 248 12.63 16.17 -5.13
C PRO A 248 12.32 14.75 -5.56
N PHE A 249 11.22 14.57 -6.30
CA PHE A 249 10.94 13.33 -7.02
C PHE A 249 11.66 13.34 -8.38
N LEU A 250 11.75 12.17 -9.02
CA LEU A 250 12.50 12.04 -10.28
C LEU A 250 11.81 12.80 -11.42
N ASP A 251 12.58 13.49 -12.21
CA ASP A 251 12.13 14.05 -13.47
C ASP A 251 12.00 12.97 -14.57
N ALA A 252 11.55 13.35 -15.77
CA ALA A 252 11.31 12.43 -16.86
C ALA A 252 12.60 11.75 -17.37
N ASP A 253 13.76 12.41 -17.32
CA ASP A 253 15.04 11.85 -17.76
C ASP A 253 15.56 10.85 -16.74
N GLN A 254 15.45 11.19 -15.46
CA GLN A 254 15.79 10.32 -14.34
C GLN A 254 14.88 9.08 -14.30
N ARG A 255 13.56 9.24 -14.54
CA ARG A 255 12.64 8.09 -14.67
C ARG A 255 13.09 7.15 -15.78
N ARG A 256 13.41 7.66 -16.96
CA ARG A 256 13.94 6.84 -18.07
C ARG A 256 15.25 6.16 -17.72
N ALA A 257 16.12 6.78 -16.92
CA ALA A 257 17.35 6.16 -16.44
C ALA A 257 17.05 4.97 -15.52
N VAL A 258 16.11 5.11 -14.59
CA VAL A 258 15.67 4.03 -13.73
C VAL A 258 15.05 2.87 -14.54
N GLU A 259 14.24 3.16 -15.55
CA GLU A 259 13.65 2.14 -16.45
C GLU A 259 14.75 1.33 -17.15
N ARG A 260 15.72 1.98 -17.76
CA ARG A 260 16.89 1.29 -18.37
C ARG A 260 17.67 0.44 -17.38
N LEU A 261 17.90 0.96 -16.17
CA LEU A 261 18.56 0.21 -15.10
C LEU A 261 17.71 -0.95 -14.61
N ALA A 262 16.40 -0.85 -14.60
CA ALA A 262 15.49 -1.94 -14.25
C ALA A 262 15.42 -3.05 -15.31
N GLY A 263 15.80 -2.74 -16.54
CA GLY A 263 15.67 -3.65 -17.69
C GLY A 263 14.27 -3.59 -18.34
N ALA A 264 13.62 -2.44 -18.23
CA ALA A 264 12.30 -2.16 -18.78
C ALA A 264 12.39 -1.69 -20.24
#